data_a5c3dd15aba343ea665588236732f28b
#
_entry.id   a5c3dd15aba343ea665588236732f28b
#
_cell.length_a   1.000
_cell.length_b   1.000
_cell.length_c   1.000
_cell.angle_alpha   90.00
_cell.angle_beta   90.00
_cell.angle_gamma   90.00
#
_symmetry.space_group_name_H-M   'P 1'
#
loop_
_entity.id
_entity.type
_entity.pdbx_description
1 polymer ?
#
loop_
_entity_poly.entity_id
_entity_poly.type
_entity_poly.pdbx_seq_one_letter_code
_entity_poly.pdbx_strand_id
1 'polypeptide(L)'
;PNDISVIGAGVHKVYDEVLVPAGMGDVAIYTEMGRFMMAPYGCLVTKAIHEKHIYKEYIGVDACAANLMRPAIYGSYHHITVLGKEDAPCDHTYDVVGSLCENCDKFAIDRQLPKIDMGDYLVIHDTGAHGFSMGYNYNGRLRSAEILLESNGEAKLIRRAETPADYFATFDCFDDIKITE
;
A
#
# COMPACT_ATOMS: atom_id res chain seq x y z
N PRO A 1 12.01 4.62 -10.55
CA PRO A 1 10.80 5.26 -11.11
C PRO A 1 10.83 5.15 -12.63
N ASN A 2 9.67 4.90 -13.24
CA ASN A 2 9.57 4.88 -14.69
C ASN A 2 9.69 6.32 -15.23
N ASP A 3 10.52 6.49 -16.24
CA ASP A 3 10.66 7.78 -16.91
C ASP A 3 9.49 7.96 -17.90
N ILE A 4 8.61 8.91 -17.60
CA ILE A 4 7.44 9.21 -18.43
C ILE A 4 7.81 9.69 -19.82
N SER A 5 8.97 10.33 -19.99
CA SER A 5 9.45 10.80 -21.30
C SER A 5 9.76 9.64 -22.23
N VAL A 6 10.34 8.55 -21.70
CA VAL A 6 10.62 7.32 -22.44
C VAL A 6 9.31 6.63 -22.86
N ILE A 7 8.32 6.59 -21.95
CA ILE A 7 6.99 6.04 -22.25
C ILE A 7 6.33 6.88 -23.36
N GLY A 8 6.31 8.20 -23.24
CA GLY A 8 5.72 9.10 -24.21
C GLY A 8 6.38 8.97 -25.60
N ALA A 9 7.72 8.95 -25.64
CA ALA A 9 8.45 8.74 -26.90
C ALA A 9 8.16 7.38 -27.53
N GLY A 10 8.06 6.32 -26.74
CA GLY A 10 7.70 4.98 -27.20
C GLY A 10 6.30 4.92 -27.80
N VAL A 11 5.32 5.52 -27.13
CA VAL A 11 3.93 5.60 -27.62
C VAL A 11 3.88 6.39 -28.93
N HIS A 12 4.54 7.56 -29.00
CA HIS A 12 4.59 8.40 -30.19
C HIS A 12 5.20 7.66 -31.39
N LYS A 13 6.31 6.97 -31.15
CA LYS A 13 6.95 6.15 -32.19
C LYS A 13 6.01 5.09 -32.78
N VAL A 14 5.33 4.33 -31.92
CA VAL A 14 4.38 3.29 -32.38
C VAL A 14 3.19 3.92 -33.09
N TYR A 15 2.72 5.08 -32.67
CA TYR A 15 1.67 5.83 -33.34
C TYR A 15 2.08 6.18 -34.78
N ASP A 16 3.27 6.74 -34.97
CA ASP A 16 3.77 7.13 -36.29
C ASP A 16 4.06 5.93 -37.21
N GLU A 17 4.58 4.84 -36.65
CA GLU A 17 4.99 3.66 -37.40
C GLU A 17 3.79 2.75 -37.76
N VAL A 18 2.73 2.76 -36.97
CA VAL A 18 1.62 1.81 -37.11
C VAL A 18 0.29 2.50 -37.47
N LEU A 19 -0.12 3.50 -36.70
CA LEU A 19 -1.44 4.11 -36.88
C LEU A 19 -1.49 5.05 -38.09
N VAL A 20 -0.48 5.86 -38.26
CA VAL A 20 -0.43 6.82 -39.40
C VAL A 20 -0.46 6.10 -40.75
N PRO A 21 0.38 5.07 -41.00
CA PRO A 21 0.32 4.32 -42.26
C PRO A 21 -0.99 3.53 -42.47
N ALA A 22 -1.65 3.18 -41.35
CA ALA A 22 -2.97 2.52 -41.43
C ALA A 22 -4.13 3.49 -41.68
N GLY A 23 -3.85 4.78 -41.92
CA GLY A 23 -4.89 5.78 -42.14
C GLY A 23 -5.60 6.25 -40.86
N MET A 24 -5.02 5.98 -39.70
CA MET A 24 -5.55 6.32 -38.36
C MET A 24 -4.76 7.47 -37.67
N GLY A 25 -4.15 8.34 -38.45
CA GLY A 25 -3.34 9.45 -37.94
C GLY A 25 -4.15 10.60 -37.32
N ASP A 26 -5.46 10.52 -37.28
CA ASP A 26 -6.37 11.46 -36.61
C ASP A 26 -6.88 10.93 -35.27
N VAL A 27 -6.50 9.71 -34.87
CA VAL A 27 -6.90 9.12 -33.58
C VAL A 27 -6.14 9.80 -32.43
N ALA A 28 -6.89 10.36 -31.50
CA ALA A 28 -6.31 10.92 -30.27
C ALA A 28 -6.00 9.81 -29.26
N ILE A 29 -4.83 9.92 -28.61
CA ILE A 29 -4.42 8.99 -27.53
C ILE A 29 -4.59 9.69 -26.18
N TYR A 30 -5.25 9.01 -25.27
CA TYR A 30 -5.42 9.43 -23.88
C TYR A 30 -4.82 8.39 -22.94
N THR A 31 -4.26 8.83 -21.83
CA THR A 31 -3.69 7.97 -20.79
C THR A 31 -4.30 8.26 -19.43
N GLU A 32 -4.47 7.23 -18.62
CA GLU A 32 -4.92 7.33 -17.23
C GLU A 32 -3.79 6.84 -16.31
N MET A 33 -2.92 7.76 -15.90
CA MET A 33 -1.71 7.45 -15.12
C MET A 33 -1.85 7.90 -13.65
N GLY A 34 -3.01 7.67 -13.03
CA GLY A 34 -3.34 8.15 -11.69
C GLY A 34 -2.31 7.75 -10.63
N ARG A 35 -1.84 6.51 -10.66
CA ARG A 35 -0.83 6.03 -9.71
C ARG A 35 0.52 6.78 -9.86
N PHE A 36 0.90 7.13 -11.06
CA PHE A 36 2.12 7.90 -11.33
C PHE A 36 2.14 9.23 -10.60
N MET A 37 0.97 9.87 -10.47
CA MET A 37 0.84 11.21 -9.88
C MET A 37 1.04 11.21 -8.37
N MET A 38 0.52 10.22 -7.65
CA MET A 38 0.39 10.29 -6.19
C MET A 38 1.12 9.19 -5.43
N ALA A 39 1.38 8.03 -6.05
CA ALA A 39 1.95 6.89 -5.33
C ALA A 39 3.22 7.20 -4.55
N PRO A 40 4.22 7.92 -5.10
CA PRO A 40 5.48 8.18 -4.41
C PRO A 40 5.36 9.09 -3.18
N TYR A 41 4.22 9.78 -3.04
CA TYR A 41 3.99 10.76 -1.97
C TYR A 41 3.29 10.17 -0.74
N GLY A 42 3.08 8.86 -0.71
CA GLY A 42 2.49 8.20 0.45
C GLY A 42 3.22 6.93 0.83
N CYS A 43 3.20 6.62 2.11
CA CYS A 43 3.69 5.35 2.65
C CYS A 43 2.69 4.81 3.68
N LEU A 44 2.69 3.48 3.85
CA LEU A 44 2.02 2.81 4.95
C LEU A 44 3.09 2.49 6.01
N VAL A 45 2.91 3.04 7.21
CA VAL A 45 3.76 2.73 8.37
C VAL A 45 3.06 1.66 9.19
N THR A 46 3.78 0.60 9.50
CA THR A 46 3.23 -0.54 10.25
C THR A 46 4.28 -1.10 11.20
N LYS A 47 3.84 -1.74 12.27
CA LYS A 47 4.70 -2.28 13.31
C LYS A 47 4.79 -3.80 13.20
N ALA A 48 5.99 -4.36 13.32
CA ALA A 48 6.22 -5.79 13.48
C ALA A 48 5.70 -6.22 14.85
N ILE A 49 4.70 -7.11 14.88
CA ILE A 49 4.04 -7.56 16.11
C ILE A 49 4.17 -9.07 16.33
N HIS A 50 4.67 -9.79 15.34
CA HIS A 50 4.83 -11.25 15.42
C HIS A 50 5.93 -11.75 14.50
N GLU A 51 6.67 -12.75 14.95
CA GLU A 51 7.65 -13.50 14.18
C GLU A 51 7.24 -14.99 14.16
N LYS A 52 7.41 -15.63 13.02
CA LYS A 52 7.15 -17.06 12.89
C LYS A 52 8.23 -17.72 12.06
N HIS A 53 8.94 -18.68 12.65
CA HIS A 53 10.05 -19.41 12.07
C HIS A 53 9.61 -20.86 11.82
N ILE A 54 9.34 -21.22 10.57
CA ILE A 54 8.96 -22.59 10.17
C ILE A 54 9.73 -22.96 8.89
N TYR A 55 9.04 -23.35 7.81
CA TYR A 55 9.68 -23.58 6.51
C TYR A 55 10.06 -22.26 5.79
N LYS A 56 9.57 -21.14 6.26
CA LYS A 56 9.92 -19.76 5.89
C LYS A 56 10.00 -18.91 7.14
N GLU A 57 10.61 -17.74 6.99
CA GLU A 57 10.64 -16.68 7.99
C GLU A 57 9.50 -15.69 7.71
N TYR A 58 8.60 -15.50 8.66
CA TYR A 58 7.46 -14.61 8.56
C TYR A 58 7.56 -13.47 9.56
N ILE A 59 7.30 -12.25 9.09
CA ILE A 59 7.08 -11.08 9.94
C ILE A 59 5.61 -10.70 9.84
N GLY A 60 4.88 -10.86 10.94
CA GLY A 60 3.51 -10.40 11.09
C GLY A 60 3.47 -8.95 11.52
N VAL A 61 2.71 -8.12 10.79
CA VAL A 61 2.55 -6.70 11.09
C VAL A 61 1.12 -6.37 11.52
N ASP A 62 0.93 -5.23 12.18
CA ASP A 62 -0.38 -4.74 12.63
C ASP A 62 -1.26 -4.20 11.49
N ALA A 63 -0.68 -3.87 10.33
CA ALA A 63 -1.43 -3.61 9.11
C ALA A 63 -1.86 -4.92 8.42
N CYS A 64 -2.76 -4.80 7.46
CA CYS A 64 -3.24 -5.90 6.64
C CYS A 64 -3.65 -5.42 5.23
N ALA A 65 -4.07 -6.32 4.37
CA ALA A 65 -4.51 -5.98 3.01
C ALA A 65 -5.67 -4.97 2.98
N ALA A 66 -6.44 -4.83 4.08
CA ALA A 66 -7.45 -3.78 4.21
C ALA A 66 -6.84 -2.36 4.20
N ASN A 67 -5.57 -2.20 4.61
CA ASN A 67 -4.85 -0.93 4.56
C ASN A 67 -4.15 -0.71 3.22
N LEU A 68 -3.66 -1.80 2.58
CA LEU A 68 -3.01 -1.76 1.27
C LEU A 68 -3.28 -3.05 0.50
N MET A 69 -4.31 -3.03 -0.33
CA MET A 69 -4.83 -4.21 -1.03
C MET A 69 -3.96 -4.65 -2.23
N ARG A 70 -3.19 -3.76 -2.81
CA ARG A 70 -2.48 -3.98 -4.08
C ARG A 70 -1.55 -5.19 -4.11
N PRO A 71 -0.70 -5.45 -3.08
CA PRO A 71 0.12 -6.65 -3.06
C PRO A 71 -0.72 -7.93 -3.09
N ALA A 72 -1.83 -7.95 -2.33
CA ALA A 72 -2.71 -9.12 -2.23
C ALA A 72 -3.44 -9.45 -3.54
N ILE A 73 -3.94 -8.43 -4.26
CA ILE A 73 -4.77 -8.64 -5.47
C ILE A 73 -3.91 -8.76 -6.73
N TYR A 74 -2.87 -7.94 -6.85
CA TYR A 74 -2.10 -7.81 -8.09
C TYR A 74 -0.69 -8.39 -7.99
N GLY A 75 -0.25 -8.87 -6.83
CA GLY A 75 1.14 -9.19 -6.59
C GLY A 75 2.07 -7.97 -6.74
N SER A 76 1.53 -6.77 -6.54
CA SER A 76 2.27 -5.53 -6.77
C SER A 76 3.44 -5.40 -5.82
N TYR A 77 4.60 -5.05 -6.37
CA TYR A 77 5.76 -4.71 -5.58
C TYR A 77 5.57 -3.35 -4.92
N HIS A 78 5.83 -3.31 -3.62
CA HIS A 78 6.06 -2.10 -2.85
C HIS A 78 7.40 -2.22 -2.16
N HIS A 79 8.22 -1.18 -2.21
CA HIS A 79 9.48 -1.17 -1.47
C HIS A 79 9.19 -1.10 0.02
N ILE A 80 9.97 -1.82 0.83
CA ILE A 80 9.85 -1.84 2.28
C ILE A 80 11.19 -1.46 2.87
N THR A 81 11.19 -0.49 3.79
CA THR A 81 12.33 -0.16 4.63
C THR A 81 12.00 -0.42 6.08
N VAL A 82 13.00 -0.73 6.87
CA VAL A 82 12.86 -0.87 8.34
C VAL A 82 13.42 0.40 8.97
N LEU A 83 12.58 1.12 9.69
CA LEU A 83 12.93 2.42 10.26
C LEU A 83 14.10 2.31 11.24
N GLY A 84 15.14 3.10 11.00
CA GLY A 84 16.38 3.09 11.79
C GLY A 84 17.35 1.95 11.44
N LYS A 85 17.04 1.16 10.38
CA LYS A 85 17.91 0.09 9.88
C LYS A 85 18.18 0.24 8.36
N GLU A 86 18.06 1.45 7.83
CA GLU A 86 18.14 1.73 6.39
C GLU A 86 19.49 1.34 5.79
N ASP A 87 20.57 1.46 6.57
CA ASP A 87 21.95 1.12 6.16
C ASP A 87 22.38 -0.30 6.57
N ALA A 88 21.51 -1.06 7.22
CA ALA A 88 21.81 -2.42 7.65
C ALA A 88 21.78 -3.40 6.46
N PRO A 89 22.58 -4.49 6.52
CA PRO A 89 22.58 -5.47 5.44
C PRO A 89 21.21 -6.16 5.28
N CYS A 90 20.73 -6.26 4.04
CA CYS A 90 19.51 -7.00 3.71
C CYS A 90 19.84 -8.49 3.49
N ASP A 91 20.19 -9.19 4.55
CA ASP A 91 20.67 -10.58 4.55
C ASP A 91 19.63 -11.59 5.08
N HIS A 92 18.45 -11.13 5.42
CA HIS A 92 17.33 -11.96 5.84
C HIS A 92 16.25 -12.01 4.77
N THR A 93 15.64 -13.18 4.60
CA THR A 93 14.54 -13.38 3.63
C THR A 93 13.23 -13.58 4.37
N TYR A 94 12.30 -12.66 4.20
CA TYR A 94 11.00 -12.68 4.88
C TYR A 94 9.81 -12.68 3.93
N ASP A 95 8.73 -13.37 4.37
CA ASP A 95 7.36 -13.01 3.97
C ASP A 95 6.84 -11.99 5.00
N VAL A 96 6.46 -10.79 4.57
CA VAL A 96 5.81 -9.79 5.42
C VAL A 96 4.31 -9.93 5.27
N VAL A 97 3.62 -10.27 6.36
CA VAL A 97 2.23 -10.70 6.34
C VAL A 97 1.35 -9.87 7.27
N GLY A 98 0.10 -9.68 6.88
CA GLY A 98 -0.92 -9.04 7.71
C GLY A 98 -1.60 -10.03 8.65
N SER A 99 -2.76 -9.62 9.18
CA SER A 99 -3.48 -10.32 10.25
C SER A 99 -4.89 -10.77 9.85
N LEU A 100 -5.22 -10.75 8.55
CA LEU A 100 -6.48 -11.27 8.05
C LEU A 100 -6.47 -12.80 7.97
N CYS A 101 -7.65 -13.40 8.09
CA CYS A 101 -7.86 -14.81 7.81
C CYS A 101 -7.89 -15.03 6.28
N GLU A 102 -6.77 -14.72 5.61
CA GLU A 102 -6.64 -14.73 4.16
C GLU A 102 -5.21 -15.06 3.72
N ASN A 103 -5.06 -16.02 2.83
CA ASN A 103 -3.74 -16.46 2.35
C ASN A 103 -2.98 -15.39 1.55
N CYS A 104 -3.70 -14.48 0.89
CA CYS A 104 -3.12 -13.41 0.10
C CYS A 104 -2.76 -12.17 0.93
N ASP A 105 -3.01 -12.15 2.24
CA ASP A 105 -2.69 -11.00 3.11
C ASP A 105 -1.18 -10.89 3.36
N LYS A 106 -0.47 -10.55 2.30
CA LYS A 106 1.00 -10.41 2.27
C LYS A 106 1.39 -9.12 1.58
N PHE A 107 2.27 -8.38 2.23
CA PHE A 107 2.90 -7.17 1.67
C PHE A 107 4.15 -7.50 0.85
N ALA A 108 4.84 -8.59 1.20
CA ALA A 108 6.01 -9.08 0.50
C ALA A 108 6.14 -10.60 0.66
N ILE A 109 6.75 -11.23 -0.35
CA ILE A 109 7.06 -12.66 -0.37
C ILE A 109 8.54 -12.79 -0.73
N ASP A 110 9.28 -13.63 0.02
CA ASP A 110 10.71 -13.90 -0.17
C ASP A 110 11.55 -12.61 -0.33
N ARG A 111 11.24 -11.59 0.48
CA ARG A 111 11.87 -10.28 0.42
C ARG A 111 13.16 -10.24 1.22
N GLN A 112 14.25 -9.80 0.58
CA GLN A 112 15.49 -9.48 1.26
C GLN A 112 15.35 -8.17 2.02
N LEU A 113 15.50 -8.24 3.35
CA LEU A 113 15.37 -7.10 4.27
C LEU A 113 16.45 -7.20 5.36
N PRO A 114 16.74 -6.10 6.06
CA PRO A 114 17.50 -6.17 7.30
C PRO A 114 16.80 -7.06 8.32
N LYS A 115 17.55 -7.54 9.31
CA LYS A 115 16.95 -8.25 10.44
C LYS A 115 15.84 -7.40 11.07
N ILE A 116 14.64 -7.97 11.15
CA ILE A 116 13.47 -7.35 11.77
C ILE A 116 13.25 -7.99 13.13
N ASP A 117 13.12 -7.17 14.16
CA ASP A 117 12.77 -7.60 15.51
C ASP A 117 11.33 -7.15 15.83
N MET A 118 10.64 -7.85 16.73
CA MET A 118 9.31 -7.41 17.19
C MET A 118 9.40 -6.01 17.78
N GLY A 119 8.50 -5.15 17.32
CA GLY A 119 8.46 -3.74 17.72
C GLY A 119 9.07 -2.78 16.70
N ASP A 120 9.82 -3.29 15.72
CA ASP A 120 10.32 -2.47 14.61
C ASP A 120 9.17 -1.89 13.79
N TYR A 121 9.40 -0.72 13.23
CA TYR A 121 8.48 -0.10 12.27
C TYR A 121 8.96 -0.34 10.84
N LEU A 122 8.04 -0.82 10.02
CA LEU A 122 8.24 -0.98 8.59
C LEU A 122 7.54 0.16 7.86
N VAL A 123 8.20 0.70 6.86
CA VAL A 123 7.66 1.71 5.96
C VAL A 123 7.46 1.06 4.59
N ILE A 124 6.22 0.91 4.16
CA ILE A 124 5.84 0.39 2.86
C ILE A 124 5.60 1.57 1.93
N HIS A 125 6.45 1.74 0.94
CA HIS A 125 6.49 2.91 0.07
C HIS A 125 5.48 2.86 -1.08
N ASP A 126 5.30 3.99 -1.77
CA ASP A 126 4.48 4.15 -2.97
C ASP A 126 2.99 3.82 -2.76
N THR A 127 2.45 4.20 -1.59
CA THR A 127 1.05 3.93 -1.22
C THR A 127 0.13 5.14 -1.35
N GLY A 128 0.61 6.28 -1.86
CA GLY A 128 -0.16 7.52 -2.00
C GLY A 128 -1.29 7.46 -3.04
N ALA A 129 -1.36 6.41 -3.85
CA ALA A 129 -2.48 6.10 -4.72
C ALA A 129 -2.93 4.66 -4.53
N HIS A 130 -4.25 4.42 -4.56
CA HIS A 130 -4.86 3.09 -4.40
C HIS A 130 -4.50 2.41 -3.06
N GLY A 131 -4.19 3.20 -2.04
CA GLY A 131 -4.06 2.78 -0.65
C GLY A 131 -5.43 2.86 0.05
N PHE A 132 -5.68 3.94 0.79
CA PHE A 132 -6.93 4.14 1.53
C PHE A 132 -8.19 3.99 0.66
N SER A 133 -8.20 4.51 -0.57
CA SER A 133 -9.36 4.45 -1.47
C SER A 133 -9.80 3.05 -1.87
N MET A 134 -8.89 2.06 -1.84
CA MET A 134 -9.19 0.64 -2.06
C MET A 134 -9.39 -0.13 -0.76
N GLY A 135 -9.34 0.53 0.38
CA GLY A 135 -9.50 -0.10 1.69
C GLY A 135 -10.90 -0.68 1.90
N TYR A 136 -10.98 -1.65 2.78
CA TYR A 136 -12.20 -2.39 3.13
C TYR A 136 -12.15 -2.82 4.60
N ASN A 137 -13.22 -3.45 5.09
CA ASN A 137 -13.34 -3.83 6.50
C ASN A 137 -13.47 -5.36 6.69
N TYR A 138 -12.82 -6.15 5.86
CA TYR A 138 -12.87 -7.61 6.01
C TYR A 138 -12.33 -8.06 7.38
N ASN A 139 -12.94 -9.08 7.96
CA ASN A 139 -12.71 -9.54 9.33
C ASN A 139 -12.95 -8.46 10.41
N GLY A 140 -13.79 -7.46 10.13
CA GLY A 140 -14.08 -6.36 11.06
C GLY A 140 -12.89 -5.43 11.30
N ARG A 141 -11.88 -5.43 10.42
CA ARG A 141 -10.74 -4.50 10.53
C ARG A 141 -11.19 -3.08 10.25
N LEU A 142 -10.89 -2.21 11.18
CA LEU A 142 -11.12 -0.78 11.05
C LEU A 142 -9.99 -0.14 10.24
N ARG A 143 -10.30 0.91 9.48
CA ARG A 143 -9.35 1.59 8.62
C ARG A 143 -8.45 2.51 9.44
N SER A 144 -7.19 2.59 9.07
CA SER A 144 -6.18 3.39 9.76
C SER A 144 -6.37 4.90 9.57
N ALA A 145 -5.73 5.69 10.44
CA ALA A 145 -5.62 7.14 10.27
C ALA A 145 -4.73 7.49 9.08
N GLU A 146 -4.88 8.74 8.58
CA GLU A 146 -3.97 9.35 7.62
C GLU A 146 -3.32 10.60 8.22
N ILE A 147 -2.02 10.68 8.09
CA ILE A 147 -1.18 11.77 8.60
C ILE A 147 -0.52 12.46 7.40
N LEU A 148 -0.69 13.75 7.28
CA LEU A 148 0.07 14.58 6.35
C LEU A 148 1.38 15.00 7.02
N LEU A 149 2.50 14.69 6.38
CA LEU A 149 3.81 15.21 6.77
C LEU A 149 4.08 16.46 5.93
N GLU A 150 4.07 17.62 6.59
CA GLU A 150 4.34 18.90 5.95
C GLU A 150 5.83 19.06 5.62
N SER A 151 6.14 19.94 4.68
CA SER A 151 7.54 20.19 4.27
C SER A 151 8.43 20.74 5.39
N ASN A 152 7.85 21.32 6.43
CA ASN A 152 8.55 21.78 7.64
C ASN A 152 8.79 20.65 8.66
N GLY A 153 8.36 19.40 8.37
CA GLY A 153 8.47 18.25 9.25
C GLY A 153 7.31 18.10 10.25
N GLU A 154 6.31 18.99 10.21
CA GLU A 154 5.14 18.89 11.07
C GLU A 154 4.20 17.76 10.59
N ALA A 155 3.74 16.93 11.53
CA ALA A 155 2.79 15.86 11.26
C ALA A 155 1.37 16.33 11.61
N LYS A 156 0.46 16.27 10.63
CA LYS A 156 -0.92 16.73 10.77
C LYS A 156 -1.90 15.59 10.52
N LEU A 157 -2.76 15.31 11.50
CA LEU A 157 -3.85 14.36 11.31
C LEU A 157 -4.86 14.92 10.32
N ILE A 158 -4.99 14.30 9.13
CA ILE A 158 -5.94 14.71 8.09
C ILE A 158 -7.15 13.78 8.00
N ARG A 159 -7.02 12.56 8.52
CA ARG A 159 -8.11 11.60 8.69
C ARG A 159 -7.88 10.80 9.96
N ARG A 160 -8.84 10.77 10.88
CA ARG A 160 -8.76 9.87 12.04
C ARG A 160 -8.95 8.41 11.63
N ALA A 161 -8.51 7.49 12.45
CA ALA A 161 -8.85 6.09 12.31
C ALA A 161 -10.36 5.87 12.48
N GLU A 162 -10.89 4.81 11.85
CA GLU A 162 -12.26 4.36 12.10
C GLU A 162 -12.41 3.84 13.53
N THR A 163 -13.60 4.00 14.06
CA THR A 163 -14.08 3.43 15.32
C THR A 163 -15.14 2.36 15.03
N PRO A 164 -15.53 1.52 16.00
CA PRO A 164 -16.67 0.63 15.84
C PRO A 164 -17.96 1.35 15.44
N ALA A 165 -18.16 2.58 15.90
CA ALA A 165 -19.32 3.40 15.52
C ALA A 165 -19.34 3.70 14.02
N ASP A 166 -18.19 3.94 13.38
CA ASP A 166 -18.10 4.14 11.93
C ASP A 166 -18.45 2.86 11.18
N TYR A 167 -17.99 1.72 11.68
CA TYR A 167 -18.25 0.41 11.08
C TYR A 167 -19.74 0.05 11.08
N PHE A 168 -20.45 0.40 12.14
CA PHE A 168 -21.88 0.14 12.32
C PHE A 168 -22.79 1.33 11.96
N ALA A 169 -22.25 2.40 11.40
CA ALA A 169 -22.98 3.66 11.15
C ALA A 169 -24.21 3.54 10.25
N THR A 170 -24.34 2.46 9.48
CA THR A 170 -25.49 2.23 8.57
C THR A 170 -26.52 1.25 9.13
N PHE A 171 -26.37 0.83 10.37
CA PHE A 171 -27.33 -0.07 11.04
C PHE A 171 -28.30 0.73 11.91
N ASP A 172 -29.60 0.67 11.60
CA ASP A 172 -30.64 1.36 12.33
C ASP A 172 -31.03 0.62 13.64
N CYS A 173 -30.59 -0.64 13.82
CA CYS A 173 -31.00 -1.46 14.95
C CYS A 173 -30.10 -1.33 16.19
N PHE A 174 -29.10 -0.45 16.18
CA PHE A 174 -28.15 -0.28 17.28
C PHE A 174 -28.34 1.01 18.10
N ASP A 175 -29.43 1.74 17.90
CA ASP A 175 -29.71 2.98 18.65
C ASP A 175 -29.74 2.76 20.17
N ASP A 176 -30.08 1.54 20.62
CA ASP A 176 -30.11 1.14 22.02
C ASP A 176 -28.77 0.56 22.54
N ILE A 177 -27.79 0.32 21.67
CA ILE A 177 -26.49 -0.25 22.04
C ILE A 177 -25.47 0.88 22.19
N LYS A 178 -25.14 1.21 23.44
CA LYS A 178 -24.01 2.11 23.74
C LYS A 178 -22.70 1.40 23.42
N ILE A 179 -22.12 1.66 22.26
CA ILE A 179 -20.76 1.28 21.94
C ILE A 179 -19.86 2.22 22.74
N THR A 180 -19.25 1.70 23.82
CA THR A 180 -18.26 2.45 24.59
C THR A 180 -16.96 2.58 23.78
N GLU A 181 -16.41 3.79 23.73
CA GLU A 181 -15.14 4.12 23.10
C GLU A 181 -13.97 3.36 23.70
#